data_bb9f9629d7a5e3d0015e856b4ae32843
#
_entry.id   bb9f9629d7a5e3d0015e856b4ae32843
#
_cell.length_a   1.000
_cell.length_b   1.000
_cell.length_c   1.000
_cell.angle_alpha   90.00
_cell.angle_beta   90.00
_cell.angle_gamma   90.00
#
_symmetry.space_group_name_H-M   'P 1'
#
loop_
_entity.id
_entity.type
_entity.pdbx_description
1 polymer ?
#
loop_
_entity_poly.entity_id
_entity_poly.type
_entity_poly.pdbx_seq_one_letter_code
_entity_poly.pdbx_strand_id
1 'polypeptide(L)'
;HGPRGGDEINIIKNPKTNVSPLKDRNYGWPKATYGINYSGSEITKNKTLDGVNDPYYYWTPSIAPSGMVLIKSSKIYSDWNNTLLVGSLSFRYLERLKFDDSGITMREKLFPRIGRVRDVNLSPEGFVYLSVEGEGIFKILPN
;
A
#
# COMPACT_ATOMS: atom_id res chain seq x y z
N HIS A 1 -3.32 7.91 1.60
CA HIS A 1 -4.45 7.47 0.76
C HIS A 1 -5.22 8.65 0.16
N GLY A 2 -5.85 8.43 -0.99
CA GLY A 2 -6.68 9.43 -1.65
C GLY A 2 -8.10 9.51 -1.08
N PRO A 3 -8.94 10.45 -1.53
CA PRO A 3 -10.30 10.58 -1.01
C PRO A 3 -11.24 9.45 -1.50
N ARG A 4 -11.47 9.30 -2.80
CA ARG A 4 -12.22 8.16 -3.38
C ARG A 4 -11.44 7.55 -4.52
N GLY A 5 -10.62 6.54 -4.21
CA GLY A 5 -9.63 5.99 -5.13
C GLY A 5 -8.36 6.83 -5.21
N GLY A 6 -7.40 6.36 -6.00
CA GLY A 6 -6.11 7.00 -6.15
C GLY A 6 -5.20 6.87 -4.93
N ASP A 7 -5.44 5.89 -4.06
CA ASP A 7 -4.46 5.46 -3.07
C ASP A 7 -3.26 4.87 -3.80
N GLU A 8 -2.04 5.13 -3.37
CA GLU A 8 -0.86 4.82 -4.15
C GLU A 8 0.20 4.05 -3.36
N ILE A 9 0.93 3.20 -4.09
CA ILE A 9 2.26 2.74 -3.70
C ILE A 9 3.26 3.48 -4.58
N ASN A 10 4.19 4.15 -3.94
CA ASN A 10 5.26 4.88 -4.61
C ASN A 10 6.62 4.28 -4.28
N ILE A 11 7.52 4.21 -5.26
CA ILE A 11 8.89 3.75 -5.08
C ILE A 11 9.80 4.97 -5.01
N ILE A 12 10.46 5.15 -3.87
CA ILE A 12 11.51 6.15 -3.71
C ILE A 12 12.81 5.55 -4.19
N LYS A 13 13.27 5.96 -5.38
CA LYS A 13 14.56 5.52 -5.92
C LYS A 13 15.70 6.16 -5.11
N ASN A 14 16.68 5.35 -4.73
CA ASN A 14 17.93 5.78 -4.12
C ASN A 14 17.79 6.58 -2.80
N PRO A 15 17.21 6.00 -1.73
CA PRO A 15 17.02 6.72 -0.46
C PRO A 15 18.35 7.10 0.25
N LYS A 16 19.48 6.53 -0.20
CA LYS A 16 20.82 6.79 0.40
C LYS A 16 21.50 8.05 -0.14
N THR A 17 21.09 8.56 -1.28
CA THR A 17 21.58 9.84 -1.78
C THR A 17 20.63 10.93 -1.33
N ASN A 18 20.99 11.62 -0.27
CA ASN A 18 20.23 12.77 0.29
C ASN A 18 20.06 13.95 -0.69
N VAL A 19 20.33 13.76 -1.97
CA VAL A 19 20.41 14.82 -2.98
C VAL A 19 19.65 14.41 -4.26
N SER A 20 18.49 13.80 -4.09
CA SER A 20 17.55 13.77 -5.22
C SER A 20 16.87 15.12 -5.32
N PRO A 21 16.84 15.78 -6.49
CA PRO A 21 16.09 17.00 -6.67
C PRO A 21 14.64 16.84 -6.18
N LEU A 22 14.05 17.89 -5.58
CA LEU A 22 12.67 17.84 -5.08
C LEU A 22 11.65 17.37 -6.13
N LYS A 23 11.95 17.61 -7.42
CA LYS A 23 11.14 17.13 -8.55
C LYS A 23 11.03 15.59 -8.59
N ASP A 24 12.06 14.86 -8.13
CA ASP A 24 12.07 13.39 -8.14
C ASP A 24 11.24 12.79 -6.98
N ARG A 25 10.64 13.64 -6.14
CA ARG A 25 9.76 13.26 -5.03
C ARG A 25 8.35 13.82 -5.17
N ASN A 26 8.02 14.35 -6.34
CA ASN A 26 6.70 14.83 -6.63
C ASN A 26 5.87 13.70 -7.24
N TYR A 27 4.82 13.29 -6.54
CA TYR A 27 3.89 12.24 -6.95
C TYR A 27 2.55 12.82 -7.44
N GLY A 28 2.51 14.09 -7.81
CA GLY A 28 1.46 14.71 -8.59
C GLY A 28 0.35 15.40 -7.82
N TRP A 29 0.02 14.98 -6.61
CA TRP A 29 -1.10 15.54 -5.86
C TRP A 29 -1.00 17.07 -5.66
N PRO A 30 -2.10 17.84 -5.85
CA PRO A 30 -3.43 17.43 -6.39
C PRO A 30 -3.55 17.59 -7.90
N LYS A 31 -2.48 17.89 -8.62
CA LYS A 31 -2.47 18.21 -10.05
C LYS A 31 -2.59 16.99 -10.95
N ALA A 32 -2.21 15.81 -10.44
CA ALA A 32 -2.40 14.50 -11.05
C ALA A 32 -2.87 13.52 -10.01
N THR A 33 -3.88 12.71 -10.31
CA THR A 33 -4.38 11.65 -9.42
C THR A 33 -5.36 10.73 -10.13
N TYR A 34 -5.44 9.46 -9.67
CA TYR A 34 -6.45 8.49 -10.09
C TYR A 34 -7.72 8.55 -9.24
N GLY A 35 -7.77 9.41 -8.24
CA GLY A 35 -8.89 9.60 -7.33
C GLY A 35 -9.84 10.71 -7.74
N ILE A 36 -10.99 10.70 -7.10
CA ILE A 36 -12.01 11.76 -7.20
C ILE A 36 -12.36 12.29 -5.81
N ASN A 37 -13.01 13.44 -5.73
CA ASN A 37 -13.51 13.98 -4.48
C ASN A 37 -14.57 13.07 -3.84
N TYR A 38 -14.79 13.19 -2.53
CA TYR A 38 -15.86 12.47 -1.83
C TYR A 38 -17.26 12.77 -2.39
N SER A 39 -17.46 13.98 -2.92
CA SER A 39 -18.69 14.38 -3.63
C SER A 39 -18.90 13.65 -4.95
N GLY A 40 -17.87 12.99 -5.50
CA GLY A 40 -17.87 12.38 -6.82
C GLY A 40 -17.38 13.29 -7.95
N SER A 41 -17.09 14.55 -7.67
CA SER A 41 -16.50 15.45 -8.66
C SER A 41 -15.03 15.13 -8.93
N GLU A 42 -14.55 15.42 -10.12
CA GLU A 42 -13.12 15.31 -10.45
C GLU A 42 -12.28 16.26 -9.59
N ILE A 43 -11.09 15.81 -9.20
CA ILE A 43 -10.06 16.65 -8.59
C ILE A 43 -9.27 17.33 -9.71
N THR A 44 -8.91 16.56 -10.71
CA THR A 44 -8.18 16.98 -11.91
C THR A 44 -8.47 16.02 -13.06
N LYS A 45 -8.31 16.49 -14.28
CA LYS A 45 -8.40 15.64 -15.48
C LYS A 45 -7.12 14.82 -15.71
N ASN A 46 -6.02 15.20 -15.06
CA ASN A 46 -4.73 14.58 -15.27
C ASN A 46 -4.55 13.38 -14.34
N LYS A 47 -4.21 12.24 -14.90
CA LYS A 47 -3.76 11.06 -14.15
C LYS A 47 -2.25 11.04 -14.00
N THR A 48 -1.54 11.55 -14.99
CA THR A 48 -0.09 11.69 -15.07
C THR A 48 0.26 13.09 -15.54
N LEU A 49 1.47 13.56 -15.25
CA LEU A 49 1.99 14.86 -15.70
C LEU A 49 3.50 14.79 -15.90
N ASP A 50 4.02 15.59 -16.81
CA ASP A 50 5.46 15.77 -16.97
C ASP A 50 6.10 16.31 -15.68
N GLY A 51 7.22 15.71 -15.27
CA GLY A 51 7.96 16.11 -14.08
C GLY A 51 7.38 15.64 -12.75
N VAL A 52 6.40 14.74 -12.77
CA VAL A 52 5.95 13.99 -11.59
C VAL A 52 6.25 12.51 -11.76
N ASN A 53 6.32 11.78 -10.64
CA ASN A 53 6.47 10.34 -10.68
C ASN A 53 5.10 9.67 -10.72
N ASP A 54 4.92 8.76 -11.64
CA ASP A 54 3.75 7.90 -11.65
C ASP A 54 3.81 6.90 -10.49
N PRO A 55 2.66 6.56 -9.89
CA PRO A 55 2.61 5.55 -8.85
C PRO A 55 3.02 4.18 -9.42
N TYR A 56 3.74 3.40 -8.61
CA TYR A 56 4.04 2.01 -8.94
C TYR A 56 2.75 1.17 -9.00
N TYR A 57 1.80 1.50 -8.12
CA TYR A 57 0.49 0.89 -8.08
C TYR A 57 -0.53 1.86 -7.47
N TYR A 58 -1.79 1.76 -7.86
CA TYR A 58 -2.88 2.54 -7.26
C TYR A 58 -4.16 1.73 -7.11
N TRP A 59 -4.99 2.10 -6.15
CA TRP A 59 -6.30 1.50 -5.92
C TRP A 59 -7.44 2.41 -6.37
N THR A 60 -8.38 1.82 -7.12
CA THR A 60 -9.68 2.40 -7.41
C THR A 60 -10.71 1.27 -7.37
N PRO A 61 -11.65 1.29 -6.42
CA PRO A 61 -11.86 2.30 -5.38
C PRO A 61 -10.79 2.30 -4.29
N SER A 62 -10.77 3.36 -3.45
CA SER A 62 -9.88 3.47 -2.30
C SER A 62 -10.10 2.33 -1.31
N ILE A 63 -9.03 1.66 -0.93
CA ILE A 63 -9.02 0.70 0.18
C ILE A 63 -8.71 1.40 1.52
N ALA A 64 -8.36 2.68 1.47
CA ALA A 64 -7.78 3.45 2.56
C ALA A 64 -6.59 2.68 3.19
N PRO A 65 -5.46 2.56 2.49
CA PRO A 65 -4.30 1.83 2.97
C PRO A 65 -3.76 2.48 4.25
N SER A 66 -3.27 1.64 5.15
CA SER A 66 -2.71 2.03 6.43
C SER A 66 -1.27 1.56 6.56
N GLY A 67 -0.96 0.67 7.50
CA GLY A 67 0.37 0.08 7.62
C GLY A 67 0.72 -0.82 6.44
N MET A 68 2.01 -0.91 6.13
CA MET A 68 2.53 -1.74 5.06
C MET A 68 3.86 -2.36 5.46
N VAL A 69 4.05 -3.64 5.14
CA VAL A 69 5.32 -4.33 5.35
C VAL A 69 5.69 -5.21 4.16
N LEU A 70 6.98 -5.24 3.84
CA LEU A 70 7.55 -6.12 2.82
C LEU A 70 8.00 -7.45 3.48
N ILE A 71 7.48 -8.56 3.00
CA ILE A 71 7.97 -9.89 3.36
C ILE A 71 9.09 -10.25 2.40
N LYS A 72 10.31 -10.36 2.93
CA LYS A 72 11.49 -10.70 2.15
C LYS A 72 12.30 -11.76 2.85
N SER A 73 12.55 -12.87 2.15
CA SER A 73 13.38 -13.98 2.67
C SER A 73 12.87 -14.55 4.01
N SER A 74 11.56 -14.60 4.20
CA SER A 74 10.95 -15.18 5.40
C SER A 74 11.05 -16.71 5.35
N LYS A 75 11.48 -17.31 6.47
CA LYS A 75 11.39 -18.76 6.70
C LYS A 75 10.02 -19.17 7.24
N ILE A 76 9.33 -18.24 7.89
CA ILE A 76 8.00 -18.45 8.50
C ILE A 76 6.91 -18.44 7.43
N TYR A 77 7.02 -17.50 6.49
CA TYR A 77 6.04 -17.31 5.40
C TYR A 77 6.73 -17.48 4.05
N SER A 78 7.26 -18.69 3.78
CA SER A 78 8.04 -18.96 2.55
C SER A 78 7.29 -18.56 1.27
N ASP A 79 5.97 -18.86 1.23
CA ASP A 79 5.11 -18.60 0.08
C ASP A 79 4.71 -17.10 -0.06
N TRP A 80 5.04 -16.30 0.96
CA TRP A 80 4.79 -14.86 0.96
C TRP A 80 6.05 -14.05 0.63
N ASN A 81 7.16 -14.71 0.34
CA ASN A 81 8.38 -13.99 -0.02
C ASN A 81 8.17 -13.11 -1.26
N ASN A 82 8.80 -11.94 -1.22
CA ASN A 82 8.66 -10.89 -2.22
C ASN A 82 7.21 -10.41 -2.41
N THR A 83 6.47 -10.28 -1.29
CA THR A 83 5.14 -9.69 -1.28
C THR A 83 5.05 -8.53 -0.30
N LEU A 84 4.18 -7.57 -0.61
CA LEU A 84 3.77 -6.51 0.30
C LEU A 84 2.48 -6.92 1.00
N LEU A 85 2.42 -6.70 2.31
CA LEU A 85 1.20 -6.76 3.08
C LEU A 85 0.74 -5.34 3.37
N VAL A 86 -0.50 -5.03 3.05
CA VAL A 86 -1.08 -3.68 3.19
C VAL A 86 -2.40 -3.77 3.96
N GLY A 87 -2.50 -3.03 5.04
CA GLY A 87 -3.74 -2.94 5.81
C GLY A 87 -4.79 -2.09 5.09
N SER A 88 -6.05 -2.54 5.09
CA SER A 88 -7.19 -1.81 4.56
C SER A 88 -8.12 -1.34 5.68
N LEU A 89 -8.32 -0.03 5.77
CA LEU A 89 -9.30 0.55 6.70
C LEU A 89 -10.73 0.47 6.15
N SER A 90 -10.87 0.74 4.85
CA SER A 90 -12.17 0.87 4.19
C SER A 90 -12.86 -0.48 4.02
N PHE A 91 -12.13 -1.48 3.53
CA PHE A 91 -12.67 -2.80 3.24
C PHE A 91 -12.39 -3.84 4.33
N ARG A 92 -11.66 -3.48 5.39
CA ARG A 92 -11.48 -4.31 6.60
C ARG A 92 -10.86 -5.68 6.33
N TYR A 93 -9.72 -5.67 5.61
CA TYR A 93 -8.93 -6.87 5.31
C TYR A 93 -7.43 -6.53 5.29
N LEU A 94 -6.59 -7.56 5.28
CA LEU A 94 -5.19 -7.43 4.90
C LEU A 94 -5.04 -7.76 3.42
N GLU A 95 -4.42 -6.90 2.63
CA GLU A 95 -4.12 -7.18 1.24
C GLU A 95 -2.68 -7.67 1.08
N ARG A 96 -2.50 -8.79 0.39
CA ARG A 96 -1.20 -9.28 -0.05
C ARG A 96 -1.02 -8.99 -1.53
N LEU A 97 0.05 -8.29 -1.86
CA LEU A 97 0.43 -7.93 -3.22
C LEU A 97 1.74 -8.64 -3.58
N LYS A 98 1.71 -9.47 -4.59
CA LYS A 98 2.93 -10.01 -5.20
C LYS A 98 3.36 -9.08 -6.32
N PHE A 99 4.65 -8.87 -6.46
CA PHE A 99 5.21 -7.96 -7.45
C PHE A 99 6.52 -8.51 -8.02
N ASP A 100 6.83 -8.05 -9.22
CA ASP A 100 8.11 -8.26 -9.90
C ASP A 100 8.51 -6.98 -10.66
N ASP A 101 9.48 -7.09 -11.56
CA ASP A 101 9.96 -5.94 -12.34
C ASP A 101 8.89 -5.35 -13.28
N SER A 102 7.84 -6.10 -13.59
CA SER A 102 6.73 -5.65 -14.44
C SER A 102 5.60 -4.93 -13.67
N GLY A 103 5.61 -5.02 -12.33
CA GLY A 103 4.59 -4.41 -11.47
C GLY A 103 3.92 -5.39 -10.51
N ILE A 104 2.67 -5.09 -10.12
CA ILE A 104 1.87 -5.97 -9.26
C ILE A 104 1.29 -7.11 -10.10
N THR A 105 1.69 -8.34 -9.80
CA THR A 105 1.32 -9.56 -10.54
C THR A 105 0.20 -10.36 -9.90
N MET A 106 -0.05 -10.15 -8.60
CA MET A 106 -1.13 -10.82 -7.86
C MET A 106 -1.64 -9.93 -6.74
N ARG A 107 -2.94 -9.99 -6.52
CA ARG A 107 -3.61 -9.39 -5.37
C ARG A 107 -4.43 -10.45 -4.65
N GLU A 108 -4.30 -10.52 -3.33
CA GLU A 108 -5.04 -11.46 -2.50
C GLU A 108 -5.57 -10.76 -1.26
N LYS A 109 -6.84 -10.99 -0.93
CA LYS A 109 -7.47 -10.49 0.27
C LYS A 109 -7.41 -11.54 1.36
N LEU A 110 -6.65 -11.24 2.40
CA LEU A 110 -6.50 -12.09 3.58
C LEU A 110 -7.41 -11.59 4.71
N PHE A 111 -7.96 -12.51 5.48
CA PHE A 111 -8.79 -12.21 6.67
C PHE A 111 -9.93 -11.22 6.36
N PRO A 112 -10.84 -11.52 5.41
CA PRO A 112 -11.93 -10.63 5.06
C PRO A 112 -12.82 -10.37 6.30
N ARG A 113 -13.16 -9.10 6.52
CA ARG A 113 -13.95 -8.62 7.65
C ARG A 113 -13.27 -8.72 9.03
N ILE A 114 -11.95 -8.84 9.09
CA ILE A 114 -11.21 -8.84 10.36
C ILE A 114 -11.40 -7.53 11.17
N GLY A 115 -11.78 -6.44 10.54
CA GLY A 115 -11.86 -5.11 11.12
C GLY A 115 -10.98 -4.12 10.38
N ARG A 116 -10.96 -2.86 10.81
CA ARG A 116 -10.13 -1.80 10.22
C ARG A 116 -8.66 -2.06 10.61
N VAL A 117 -7.88 -2.59 9.69
CA VAL A 117 -6.46 -2.82 9.92
C VAL A 117 -5.74 -1.48 9.96
N ARG A 118 -5.20 -1.11 11.13
CA ARG A 118 -4.52 0.18 11.37
C ARG A 118 -3.05 0.11 11.05
N ASP A 119 -2.43 -1.01 11.34
CA ASP A 119 -1.00 -1.19 11.13
C ASP A 119 -0.65 -2.64 10.84
N VAL A 120 0.47 -2.84 10.15
CA VAL A 120 1.03 -4.13 9.77
C VAL A 120 2.53 -4.09 10.03
N ASN A 121 3.04 -4.95 10.87
CA ASN A 121 4.44 -4.98 11.24
C ASN A 121 5.02 -6.39 11.31
N LEU A 122 6.35 -6.50 11.18
CA LEU A 122 7.11 -7.71 11.48
C LEU A 122 7.76 -7.60 12.85
N SER A 123 7.64 -8.64 13.65
CA SER A 123 8.46 -8.77 14.86
C SER A 123 9.93 -9.08 14.51
N PRO A 124 10.86 -8.94 15.46
CA PRO A 124 12.25 -9.33 15.26
C PRO A 124 12.41 -10.81 14.87
N GLU A 125 11.52 -11.69 15.32
CA GLU A 125 11.49 -13.11 14.98
C GLU A 125 10.88 -13.39 13.59
N GLY A 126 10.31 -12.35 12.93
CA GLY A 126 9.75 -12.42 11.59
C GLY A 126 8.26 -12.77 11.53
N PHE A 127 7.53 -12.73 12.65
CA PHE A 127 6.07 -12.90 12.65
C PHE A 127 5.37 -11.60 12.26
N VAL A 128 4.32 -11.72 11.47
CA VAL A 128 3.45 -10.59 11.09
C VAL A 128 2.45 -10.33 12.22
N TYR A 129 2.35 -9.06 12.60
CA TYR A 129 1.35 -8.56 13.54
C TYR A 129 0.47 -7.52 12.86
N LEU A 130 -0.82 -7.58 13.16
CA LEU A 130 -1.82 -6.62 12.71
C LEU A 130 -2.39 -5.90 13.91
N SER A 131 -2.48 -4.59 13.86
CA SER A 131 -3.31 -3.82 14.79
C SER A 131 -4.66 -3.55 14.13
N VAL A 132 -5.74 -3.98 14.77
CA VAL A 132 -7.10 -3.88 14.26
C VAL A 132 -7.94 -3.05 15.22
N GLU A 133 -8.59 -2.01 14.69
CA GLU A 133 -9.36 -1.04 15.48
C GLU A 133 -10.49 -1.73 16.24
N GLY A 134 -10.50 -1.54 17.57
CA GLY A 134 -11.51 -2.11 18.46
C GLY A 134 -11.34 -3.59 18.80
N GLU A 135 -10.44 -4.30 18.08
CA GLU A 135 -10.26 -5.76 18.23
C GLU A 135 -8.94 -6.14 18.91
N GLY A 136 -7.90 -5.29 18.78
CA GLY A 136 -6.59 -5.50 19.39
C GLY A 136 -5.47 -5.83 18.39
N ILE A 137 -4.48 -6.61 18.87
CA ILE A 137 -3.32 -7.02 18.08
C ILE A 137 -3.40 -8.50 17.77
N PHE A 138 -3.31 -8.83 16.51
CA PHE A 138 -3.33 -10.21 15.99
C PHE A 138 -1.95 -10.60 15.49
N LYS A 139 -1.52 -11.80 15.87
CA LYS A 139 -0.34 -12.45 15.29
C LYS A 139 -0.80 -13.41 14.21
N ILE A 140 -0.24 -13.31 13.02
CA ILE A 140 -0.50 -14.25 11.95
C ILE A 140 0.37 -15.50 12.18
N LEU A 141 -0.26 -16.65 12.23
CA LEU A 141 0.45 -17.93 12.30
C LEU A 141 0.58 -18.52 10.89
N PRO A 142 1.71 -19.12 10.53
CA PRO A 142 1.82 -19.87 9.28
C PRO A 142 0.91 -21.11 9.34
N ASN A 143 0.41 -21.52 8.19
CA ASN A 143 -0.30 -22.80 8.04
C ASN A 143 0.68 -23.97 8.09
#